data_50b28ee1c1ef83d2badb85850f6bb5dd
#
_entry.id   50b28ee1c1ef83d2badb85850f6bb5dd
#
_cell.length_a   1.000
_cell.length_b   1.000
_cell.length_c   1.000
_cell.angle_alpha   90.00
_cell.angle_beta   90.00
_cell.angle_gamma   90.00
#
_symmetry.space_group_name_H-M   'P 1'
#
loop_
_entity.id
_entity.type
_entity.pdbx_description
1 polymer ?
#
loop_
_entity_poly.entity_id
_entity_poly.type
_entity_poly.pdbx_seq_one_letter_code
_entity_poly.pdbx_strand_id
1 'polypeptide(L)'
;MDLFKVFLPLSWKNTSSEGVQGFVHPMTAFTETNASTLRKRAYEKARYIFQFTNEKKLFPEVHNETQFCEVIYGQQKGGTCTAIMNIFHPTTIDESFASDGDSAVEGIKDSLGNWNLKGHPDRIIHLDSTAIATFAQIFDSDPEAPILPNIHCQSMLSILEKFGAFPHRLNNISDELTISSMWNETTARVDGTIREFPSHRTKTPNKYSTLILNGPHLSVGSPLFKTPFVKCSTNKAWAPIDLEAIPDNFIPRSKYERHGAESPGCRS
;
A
#
# COMPACT_ATOMS: atom_id res chain seq x y z
N MET A 1 -4.16 6.40 -21.63
CA MET A 1 -2.99 7.20 -21.12
C MET A 1 -3.56 8.35 -20.33
N ASP A 2 -3.10 8.55 -19.10
CA ASP A 2 -3.60 9.63 -18.25
C ASP A 2 -3.07 10.98 -18.72
N LEU A 3 -3.93 11.96 -18.80
CA LEU A 3 -3.63 13.27 -19.36
C LEU A 3 -2.48 14.00 -18.65
N PHE A 4 -2.42 13.89 -17.31
CA PHE A 4 -1.37 14.53 -16.53
C PHE A 4 0.05 14.03 -16.92
N LYS A 5 0.19 12.76 -17.33
CA LYS A 5 1.46 12.17 -17.79
C LYS A 5 2.00 12.82 -19.07
N VAL A 6 1.13 13.47 -19.82
CA VAL A 6 1.52 14.25 -21.01
C VAL A 6 1.85 15.69 -20.63
N PHE A 7 1.10 16.27 -19.69
CA PHE A 7 1.33 17.65 -19.27
C PHE A 7 2.64 17.85 -18.50
N LEU A 8 3.07 16.90 -17.69
CA LEU A 8 4.32 17.03 -16.94
C LEU A 8 5.53 17.27 -17.86
N PRO A 9 5.84 16.40 -18.85
CA PRO A 9 6.97 16.65 -19.78
C PRO A 9 6.83 17.94 -20.56
N LEU A 10 5.60 18.31 -20.96
CA LEU A 10 5.35 19.55 -21.68
C LEU A 10 5.64 20.78 -20.80
N SER A 11 5.24 20.76 -19.56
CA SER A 11 5.51 21.84 -18.62
C SER A 11 7.02 21.99 -18.36
N TRP A 12 7.73 20.86 -18.14
CA TRP A 12 9.18 20.88 -17.95
C TRP A 12 9.93 21.46 -19.16
N LYS A 13 9.45 21.19 -20.37
CA LYS A 13 10.01 21.73 -21.62
C LYS A 13 9.86 23.26 -21.69
N ASN A 14 8.76 23.78 -21.15
CA ASN A 14 8.41 25.20 -21.24
C ASN A 14 8.90 26.01 -20.02
N THR A 15 9.65 25.40 -19.11
CA THR A 15 10.19 26.07 -17.91
C THR A 15 11.64 26.44 -18.17
N SER A 16 12.03 27.65 -17.76
CA SER A 16 13.43 28.09 -17.81
C SER A 16 14.31 27.27 -16.88
N SER A 17 15.63 27.32 -17.06
CA SER A 17 16.60 26.61 -16.22
C SER A 17 16.49 26.95 -14.72
N GLU A 18 16.12 28.19 -14.41
CA GLU A 18 15.92 28.67 -13.03
C GLU A 18 14.48 28.53 -12.54
N GLY A 19 13.58 28.08 -13.42
CA GLY A 19 12.14 28.00 -13.14
C GLY A 19 11.80 26.90 -12.15
N VAL A 20 10.75 27.15 -11.37
CA VAL A 20 10.16 26.23 -10.40
C VAL A 20 8.70 26.04 -10.73
N GLN A 21 8.21 24.82 -10.64
CA GLN A 21 6.81 24.46 -10.91
C GLN A 21 6.27 23.60 -9.77
N GLY A 22 5.04 23.89 -9.36
CA GLY A 22 4.29 23.03 -8.43
C GLY A 22 3.12 22.38 -9.14
N PHE A 23 2.95 21.07 -8.97
CA PHE A 23 1.84 20.31 -9.52
C PHE A 23 1.22 19.39 -8.48
N VAL A 24 -0.10 19.34 -8.49
CA VAL A 24 -0.85 18.28 -7.81
C VAL A 24 -1.27 17.26 -8.88
N HIS A 25 -0.87 16.01 -8.70
CA HIS A 25 -1.22 14.93 -9.63
C HIS A 25 -1.31 13.57 -8.92
N PRO A 26 -1.90 12.54 -9.55
CA PRO A 26 -1.93 11.19 -8.98
C PRO A 26 -0.54 10.65 -8.67
N MET A 27 -0.43 9.86 -7.60
CA MET A 27 0.83 9.22 -7.20
C MET A 27 1.33 8.19 -8.24
N THR A 28 0.49 7.81 -9.20
CA THR A 28 0.77 6.82 -10.27
C THR A 28 1.98 7.17 -11.13
N ALA A 29 2.39 8.45 -11.22
CA ALA A 29 3.66 8.81 -11.84
C ALA A 29 4.87 8.10 -11.21
N PHE A 30 4.82 7.86 -9.89
CA PHE A 30 5.89 7.26 -9.12
C PHE A 30 5.68 5.77 -8.81
N THR A 31 4.45 5.26 -8.93
CA THR A 31 4.11 3.91 -8.47
C THR A 31 3.73 2.93 -9.56
N GLU A 32 3.33 3.38 -10.76
CA GLU A 32 2.99 2.46 -11.85
C GLU A 32 4.22 1.88 -12.55
N THR A 33 4.19 0.59 -12.80
CA THR A 33 5.29 -0.14 -13.46
C THR A 33 5.59 0.41 -14.87
N ASN A 34 4.55 0.75 -15.64
CA ASN A 34 4.68 1.25 -17.02
C ASN A 34 5.01 2.75 -17.12
N ALA A 35 5.22 3.44 -15.99
CA ALA A 35 5.57 4.86 -15.94
C ALA A 35 7.09 5.11 -15.79
N SER A 36 7.95 4.12 -15.98
CA SER A 36 9.40 4.22 -15.70
C SER A 36 10.09 5.40 -16.41
N THR A 37 9.85 5.60 -17.70
CA THR A 37 10.44 6.71 -18.47
C THR A 37 10.02 8.09 -17.92
N LEU A 38 8.75 8.25 -17.55
CA LEU A 38 8.26 9.49 -16.93
C LEU A 38 8.87 9.65 -15.52
N ARG A 39 8.89 8.58 -14.74
CA ARG A 39 9.40 8.56 -13.37
C ARG A 39 10.88 8.90 -13.30
N LYS A 40 11.70 8.38 -14.23
CA LYS A 40 13.12 8.79 -14.35
C LYS A 40 13.24 10.30 -14.46
N ARG A 41 12.52 10.91 -15.40
CA ARG A 41 12.53 12.36 -15.58
C ARG A 41 11.96 13.12 -14.40
N ALA A 42 10.95 12.55 -13.72
CA ALA A 42 10.39 13.13 -12.51
C ALA A 42 11.42 13.16 -11.38
N TYR A 43 12.16 12.07 -11.16
CA TYR A 43 13.25 12.04 -10.16
C TYR A 43 14.37 13.05 -10.46
N GLU A 44 14.76 13.22 -11.72
CA GLU A 44 15.77 14.20 -12.13
C GLU A 44 15.37 15.66 -11.82
N LYS A 45 14.06 15.93 -11.74
CA LYS A 45 13.50 17.29 -11.61
C LYS A 45 12.80 17.57 -10.30
N ALA A 46 12.36 16.54 -9.56
CA ALA A 46 11.65 16.75 -8.31
C ALA A 46 12.60 17.27 -7.24
N ARG A 47 12.23 18.40 -6.61
CA ARG A 47 12.90 18.95 -5.43
C ARG A 47 12.21 18.49 -4.16
N TYR A 48 10.87 18.47 -4.19
CA TYR A 48 10.03 18.02 -3.09
C TYR A 48 8.91 17.12 -3.63
N ILE A 49 8.60 16.07 -2.88
CA ILE A 49 7.45 15.18 -3.13
C ILE A 49 6.66 15.08 -1.83
N PHE A 50 5.45 15.60 -1.83
CA PHE A 50 4.53 15.49 -0.71
C PHE A 50 3.39 14.55 -1.08
N GLN A 51 3.40 13.33 -0.50
CA GLN A 51 2.40 12.30 -0.83
C GLN A 51 1.26 12.35 0.18
N PHE A 52 0.05 12.52 -0.34
CA PHE A 52 -1.20 12.60 0.42
C PHE A 52 -2.07 11.37 0.20
N THR A 53 -2.86 11.04 1.21
CA THR A 53 -4.04 10.18 1.09
C THR A 53 -5.28 11.01 1.44
N ASN A 54 -6.34 10.95 0.61
CA ASN A 54 -7.51 11.83 0.70
C ASN A 54 -8.47 11.50 1.87
N GLU A 55 -8.00 10.83 2.93
CA GLU A 55 -8.82 10.39 4.07
C GLU A 55 -9.56 11.56 4.78
N LYS A 56 -8.98 12.76 4.78
CA LYS A 56 -9.61 13.96 5.33
C LYS A 56 -10.42 14.75 4.30
N LYS A 57 -10.67 14.17 3.10
CA LYS A 57 -11.48 14.79 2.05
C LYS A 57 -10.98 16.18 1.63
N LEU A 58 -9.66 16.34 1.48
CA LEU A 58 -9.07 17.55 0.89
C LEU A 58 -9.65 17.83 -0.50
N PHE A 59 -9.97 16.76 -1.24
CA PHE A 59 -10.80 16.79 -2.45
C PHE A 59 -12.11 16.04 -2.18
N PRO A 60 -13.22 16.75 -1.91
CA PRO A 60 -14.49 16.14 -1.47
C PRO A 60 -15.04 15.08 -2.43
N GLU A 61 -14.92 15.31 -3.75
CA GLU A 61 -15.44 14.45 -4.81
C GLU A 61 -14.55 13.22 -5.10
N VAL A 62 -13.32 13.19 -4.53
CA VAL A 62 -12.38 12.10 -4.73
C VAL A 62 -12.54 11.07 -3.63
N HIS A 63 -12.38 9.78 -3.98
CA HIS A 63 -12.43 8.69 -3.00
C HIS A 63 -11.40 8.90 -1.88
N ASN A 64 -11.75 8.55 -0.64
CA ASN A 64 -10.91 8.81 0.53
C ASN A 64 -9.55 8.07 0.52
N GLU A 65 -9.49 6.89 -0.08
CA GLU A 65 -8.24 6.12 -0.20
C GLU A 65 -7.35 6.55 -1.37
N THR A 66 -7.79 7.53 -2.17
CA THR A 66 -7.02 7.99 -3.33
C THR A 66 -5.74 8.67 -2.88
N GLN A 67 -4.62 8.22 -3.43
CA GLN A 67 -3.31 8.83 -3.24
C GLN A 67 -3.00 9.82 -4.36
N PHE A 68 -2.54 10.98 -3.97
CA PHE A 68 -2.04 12.03 -4.86
C PHE A 68 -0.78 12.64 -4.27
N CYS A 69 -0.05 13.38 -5.06
CA CYS A 69 1.11 14.10 -4.57
C CYS A 69 1.11 15.55 -5.05
N GLU A 70 1.62 16.41 -4.22
CA GLU A 70 2.10 17.71 -4.61
C GLU A 70 3.61 17.59 -4.84
N VAL A 71 4.07 17.98 -6.02
CA VAL A 71 5.48 17.88 -6.39
C VAL A 71 5.99 19.22 -6.86
N ILE A 72 7.10 19.64 -6.26
CA ILE A 72 7.82 20.84 -6.69
C ILE A 72 8.96 20.40 -7.60
N TYR A 73 8.87 20.76 -8.87
CA TYR A 73 9.86 20.50 -9.89
C TYR A 73 10.74 21.72 -10.13
N GLY A 74 11.99 21.50 -10.49
CA GLY A 74 12.96 22.54 -10.81
C GLY A 74 14.37 21.95 -10.91
N GLN A 75 15.37 22.79 -11.02
CA GLN A 75 16.74 22.34 -10.96
C GLN A 75 17.06 21.81 -9.57
N GLN A 76 17.50 20.54 -9.48
CA GLN A 76 17.93 19.96 -8.22
C GLN A 76 19.28 20.59 -7.79
N LYS A 77 19.39 20.88 -6.51
CA LYS A 77 20.65 21.28 -5.89
C LYS A 77 21.19 20.06 -5.12
N GLY A 78 22.31 19.48 -5.59
CA GLY A 78 22.96 18.36 -4.91
C GLY A 78 22.40 16.96 -5.20
N GLY A 79 21.52 16.81 -6.19
CA GLY A 79 21.03 15.48 -6.61
C GLY A 79 20.10 14.78 -5.60
N THR A 80 19.55 15.51 -4.64
CA THR A 80 18.68 14.98 -3.58
C THR A 80 17.28 15.56 -3.72
N CYS A 81 16.26 14.69 -3.63
CA CYS A 81 14.86 15.07 -3.51
C CYS A 81 14.41 14.90 -2.05
N THR A 82 13.66 15.86 -1.53
CA THR A 82 13.04 15.75 -0.21
C THR A 82 11.61 15.26 -0.34
N ALA A 83 11.23 14.27 0.46
CA ALA A 83 9.87 13.73 0.44
C ALA A 83 9.26 13.69 1.84
N ILE A 84 7.96 13.91 1.93
CA ILE A 84 7.14 13.57 3.11
C ILE A 84 5.95 12.75 2.60
N MET A 85 5.69 11.62 3.21
CA MET A 85 4.65 10.69 2.78
C MET A 85 3.66 10.39 3.90
N ASN A 86 2.54 9.73 3.56
CA ASN A 86 1.44 9.47 4.49
C ASN A 86 0.88 10.75 5.10
N ILE A 87 0.71 11.79 4.28
CA ILE A 87 0.14 13.06 4.69
C ILE A 87 -1.38 12.99 4.55
N PHE A 88 -2.09 13.38 5.60
CA PHE A 88 -3.55 13.45 5.62
C PHE A 88 -4.05 14.91 5.69
N HIS A 89 -3.17 15.84 6.08
CA HIS A 89 -3.45 17.28 6.11
C HIS A 89 -2.16 18.07 5.85
N PRO A 90 -2.21 19.22 5.14
CA PRO A 90 -1.02 20.01 4.79
C PRO A 90 -0.20 20.49 5.99
N THR A 91 -0.82 20.74 7.15
CA THR A 91 -0.12 21.18 8.37
C THR A 91 1.01 20.22 8.78
N THR A 92 0.91 18.94 8.43
CA THR A 92 1.99 17.97 8.67
C THR A 92 3.31 18.40 8.03
N ILE A 93 3.25 19.07 6.87
CA ILE A 93 4.45 19.54 6.16
C ILE A 93 5.09 20.68 6.96
N ASP A 94 4.30 21.70 7.27
CA ASP A 94 4.79 22.89 7.99
C ASP A 94 5.38 22.51 9.35
N GLU A 95 4.67 21.68 10.09
CA GLU A 95 5.12 21.17 11.40
C GLU A 95 6.39 20.31 11.28
N SER A 96 6.55 19.51 10.21
CA SER A 96 7.75 18.70 10.03
C SER A 96 9.01 19.56 9.81
N PHE A 97 8.88 20.69 9.13
CA PHE A 97 9.99 21.63 8.94
C PHE A 97 10.22 22.55 10.13
N ALA A 98 9.21 22.80 10.97
CA ALA A 98 9.28 23.71 12.10
C ALA A 98 9.60 23.02 13.44
N SER A 99 9.44 21.70 13.55
CA SER A 99 9.63 20.97 14.81
C SER A 99 11.10 20.76 15.15
N ASP A 100 11.42 20.80 16.44
CA ASP A 100 12.77 20.57 16.97
C ASP A 100 13.13 19.07 17.10
N GLY A 101 12.14 18.17 16.99
CA GLY A 101 12.36 16.72 16.99
C GLY A 101 12.60 16.09 18.37
N ASP A 102 12.20 16.75 19.43
CA ASP A 102 12.41 16.30 20.82
C ASP A 102 11.63 15.03 21.23
N SER A 103 10.69 14.62 20.39
CA SER A 103 9.86 13.43 20.62
C SER A 103 10.19 12.31 19.63
N ALA A 104 9.77 11.08 19.93
CA ALA A 104 9.79 10.03 18.94
C ALA A 104 8.75 10.30 17.85
N VAL A 105 9.08 9.97 16.59
CA VAL A 105 8.13 10.05 15.48
C VAL A 105 6.96 9.10 15.74
N GLU A 106 5.74 9.64 15.69
CA GLU A 106 4.54 8.83 15.82
C GLU A 106 4.26 8.05 14.51
N GLY A 107 3.55 6.93 14.61
CA GLY A 107 3.16 6.14 13.45
C GLY A 107 2.10 6.82 12.57
N ILE A 108 1.63 6.10 11.54
CA ILE A 108 0.60 6.56 10.61
C ILE A 108 -0.73 6.85 11.33
N LYS A 109 -0.99 6.15 12.43
CA LYS A 109 -2.12 6.39 13.33
C LYS A 109 -1.64 6.71 14.72
N ASP A 110 -2.39 7.55 15.42
CA ASP A 110 -2.19 7.84 16.83
C ASP A 110 -2.62 6.65 17.73
N SER A 111 -2.39 6.76 19.03
CA SER A 111 -2.76 5.72 20.00
C SER A 111 -4.26 5.46 20.12
N LEU A 112 -5.08 6.37 19.61
CA LEU A 112 -6.56 6.24 19.56
C LEU A 112 -7.05 5.68 18.22
N GLY A 113 -6.15 5.38 17.27
CA GLY A 113 -6.46 4.87 15.95
C GLY A 113 -6.88 5.94 14.93
N ASN A 114 -6.76 7.23 15.23
CA ASN A 114 -7.00 8.30 14.29
C ASN A 114 -5.79 8.48 13.36
N TRP A 115 -6.02 9.04 12.17
CA TRP A 115 -4.94 9.41 11.26
C TRP A 115 -4.05 10.48 11.91
N ASN A 116 -2.75 10.20 11.97
CA ASN A 116 -1.78 11.11 12.55
C ASN A 116 -1.55 12.31 11.62
N LEU A 117 -1.78 13.51 12.14
CA LEU A 117 -1.60 14.77 11.41
C LEU A 117 -0.34 15.52 11.83
N LYS A 118 0.37 15.07 12.87
CA LYS A 118 1.52 15.75 13.42
C LYS A 118 2.71 15.70 12.48
N GLY A 119 3.43 16.80 12.41
CA GLY A 119 4.73 16.88 11.79
C GLY A 119 5.84 16.40 12.72
N HIS A 120 6.96 15.99 12.14
CA HIS A 120 8.19 15.63 12.85
C HIS A 120 9.37 15.70 11.88
N PRO A 121 10.59 16.15 12.27
CA PRO A 121 11.74 16.20 11.37
C PRO A 121 12.09 14.84 10.75
N ASP A 122 11.95 13.72 11.48
CA ASP A 122 12.20 12.38 10.95
C ASP A 122 11.20 11.94 9.86
N ARG A 123 10.11 12.66 9.66
CA ARG A 123 9.21 12.47 8.51
C ARG A 123 9.76 13.06 7.20
N ILE A 124 10.77 13.92 7.29
CA ILE A 124 11.48 14.50 6.14
C ILE A 124 12.46 13.44 5.62
N ILE A 125 12.15 12.87 4.48
CA ILE A 125 12.92 11.78 3.86
C ILE A 125 13.80 12.37 2.77
N HIS A 126 15.09 12.08 2.84
CA HIS A 126 16.06 12.49 1.83
C HIS A 126 16.28 11.35 0.82
N LEU A 127 15.75 11.55 -0.38
CA LEU A 127 15.87 10.60 -1.50
C LEU A 127 17.11 10.95 -2.33
N ASP A 128 18.24 10.41 -1.95
CA ASP A 128 19.50 10.48 -2.68
C ASP A 128 19.69 9.27 -3.62
N SER A 129 20.83 9.20 -4.29
CA SER A 129 21.15 8.09 -5.18
C SER A 129 21.21 6.74 -4.46
N THR A 130 21.57 6.69 -3.18
CA THR A 130 21.62 5.47 -2.37
C THR A 130 20.20 4.96 -2.08
N ALA A 131 19.30 5.85 -1.68
CA ALA A 131 17.90 5.51 -1.47
C ALA A 131 17.24 4.98 -2.76
N ILE A 132 17.48 5.65 -3.89
CA ILE A 132 16.97 5.23 -5.21
C ILE A 132 17.52 3.86 -5.59
N ALA A 133 18.81 3.61 -5.41
CA ALA A 133 19.41 2.30 -5.68
C ALA A 133 18.84 1.19 -4.78
N THR A 134 18.59 1.50 -3.51
CA THR A 134 17.94 0.58 -2.56
C THR A 134 16.53 0.19 -3.03
N PHE A 135 15.74 1.15 -3.47
CA PHE A 135 14.40 0.87 -4.00
C PHE A 135 14.45 0.00 -5.26
N ALA A 136 15.38 0.28 -6.16
CA ALA A 136 15.57 -0.54 -7.35
C ALA A 136 15.88 -1.99 -7.00
N GLN A 137 16.75 -2.21 -6.01
CA GLN A 137 17.08 -3.54 -5.52
C GLN A 137 15.90 -4.26 -4.88
N ILE A 138 15.10 -3.57 -4.06
CA ILE A 138 13.95 -4.17 -3.37
C ILE A 138 12.86 -4.60 -4.34
N PHE A 139 12.59 -3.78 -5.37
CA PHE A 139 11.48 -4.00 -6.29
C PHE A 139 11.89 -4.65 -7.62
N ASP A 140 13.14 -5.10 -7.78
CA ASP A 140 13.68 -5.65 -9.03
C ASP A 140 13.31 -4.77 -10.25
N SER A 141 13.46 -3.46 -10.08
CA SER A 141 13.02 -2.47 -11.05
C SER A 141 14.20 -1.72 -11.70
N ASP A 142 13.89 -0.89 -12.70
CA ASP A 142 14.87 -0.04 -13.36
C ASP A 142 15.69 0.75 -12.32
N PRO A 143 17.04 0.61 -12.30
CA PRO A 143 17.90 1.29 -11.32
C PRO A 143 17.80 2.81 -11.32
N GLU A 144 17.45 3.41 -12.46
CA GLU A 144 17.32 4.87 -12.60
C GLU A 144 15.87 5.37 -12.37
N ALA A 145 14.92 4.44 -12.34
CA ALA A 145 13.50 4.76 -12.23
C ALA A 145 12.72 3.75 -11.35
N PRO A 146 13.20 3.43 -10.14
CA PRO A 146 12.49 2.50 -9.28
C PRO A 146 11.12 3.05 -8.86
N ILE A 147 10.22 2.14 -8.52
CA ILE A 147 8.95 2.49 -7.88
C ILE A 147 9.27 3.15 -6.53
N LEU A 148 8.59 4.25 -6.24
CA LEU A 148 8.73 4.95 -4.96
C LEU A 148 7.87 4.26 -3.90
N PRO A 149 8.48 3.62 -2.89
CA PRO A 149 7.74 3.02 -1.79
C PRO A 149 7.14 4.09 -0.88
N ASN A 150 6.08 3.72 -0.21
CA ASN A 150 5.46 4.59 0.78
C ASN A 150 6.22 4.48 2.11
N ILE A 151 7.03 5.48 2.43
CA ILE A 151 7.90 5.55 3.61
C ILE A 151 7.35 6.59 4.57
N HIS A 152 7.17 6.24 5.85
CA HIS A 152 6.60 7.16 6.82
C HIS A 152 7.64 8.12 7.43
N CYS A 153 8.87 7.66 7.62
CA CYS A 153 9.94 8.43 8.26
C CYS A 153 11.33 8.01 7.75
N GLN A 154 12.32 8.88 7.94
CA GLN A 154 13.70 8.66 7.49
C GLN A 154 14.32 7.40 8.11
N SER A 155 14.02 7.11 9.37
CA SER A 155 14.51 5.90 10.06
C SER A 155 14.04 4.59 9.40
N MET A 156 12.90 4.57 8.70
CA MET A 156 12.46 3.41 7.91
C MET A 156 13.35 3.14 6.70
N LEU A 157 14.01 4.16 6.15
CA LEU A 157 14.90 3.98 5.00
C LEU A 157 16.06 3.04 5.34
N SER A 158 16.65 3.16 6.55
CA SER A 158 17.71 2.27 7.01
C SER A 158 17.27 0.81 7.14
N ILE A 159 15.99 0.57 7.41
CA ILE A 159 15.39 -0.79 7.43
C ILE A 159 15.26 -1.31 5.99
N LEU A 160 14.82 -0.48 5.06
CA LEU A 160 14.74 -0.84 3.65
C LEU A 160 16.12 -1.15 3.06
N GLU A 161 17.16 -0.41 3.44
CA GLU A 161 18.54 -0.69 3.05
C GLU A 161 18.98 -2.10 3.48
N LYS A 162 18.63 -2.51 4.72
CA LYS A 162 18.89 -3.89 5.19
C LYS A 162 18.13 -4.94 4.37
N PHE A 163 16.88 -4.67 4.00
CA PHE A 163 16.14 -5.55 3.09
C PHE A 163 16.75 -5.55 1.68
N GLY A 164 17.18 -4.39 1.18
CA GLY A 164 17.89 -4.28 -0.09
C GLY A 164 19.17 -5.12 -0.14
N ALA A 165 19.92 -5.13 0.94
CA ALA A 165 21.16 -5.88 1.08
C ALA A 165 20.97 -7.38 1.36
N PHE A 166 19.74 -7.85 1.66
CA PHE A 166 19.48 -9.25 1.98
C PHE A 166 19.69 -10.14 0.75
N PRO A 167 20.56 -11.18 0.82
CA PRO A 167 20.99 -11.93 -0.36
C PRO A 167 19.94 -12.88 -0.94
N HIS A 168 18.97 -13.32 -0.12
CA HIS A 168 17.95 -14.27 -0.54
C HIS A 168 16.68 -13.54 -0.95
N ARG A 169 16.26 -13.73 -2.19
CA ARG A 169 15.07 -13.15 -2.79
C ARG A 169 14.11 -14.24 -3.23
N LEU A 170 12.80 -13.95 -3.22
CA LEU A 170 11.82 -14.88 -3.80
C LEU A 170 12.10 -15.15 -5.29
N ASN A 171 12.64 -14.16 -6.00
CA ASN A 171 13.00 -14.31 -7.40
C ASN A 171 14.11 -15.35 -7.63
N ASN A 172 14.97 -15.59 -6.63
CA ASN A 172 16.03 -16.62 -6.72
C ASN A 172 15.48 -18.06 -6.75
N ILE A 173 14.22 -18.25 -6.31
CA ILE A 173 13.51 -19.52 -6.26
C ILE A 173 12.25 -19.48 -7.14
N SER A 174 12.21 -18.60 -8.15
CA SER A 174 11.05 -18.40 -9.03
C SER A 174 10.60 -19.70 -9.71
N ASP A 175 11.54 -20.56 -10.07
CA ASP A 175 11.27 -21.86 -10.74
C ASP A 175 10.61 -22.89 -9.79
N GLU A 176 10.79 -22.71 -8.48
CA GLU A 176 10.22 -23.56 -7.44
C GLU A 176 8.93 -22.95 -6.84
N LEU A 177 8.62 -21.68 -7.20
CA LEU A 177 7.57 -20.90 -6.59
C LEU A 177 6.39 -20.71 -7.54
N THR A 178 5.23 -21.20 -7.15
CA THR A 178 3.97 -20.86 -7.82
C THR A 178 3.23 -19.79 -7.03
N ILE A 179 3.09 -18.60 -7.61
CA ILE A 179 2.33 -17.49 -7.01
C ILE A 179 0.98 -17.42 -7.71
N SER A 180 -0.09 -17.57 -6.93
CA SER A 180 -1.46 -17.38 -7.42
C SER A 180 -2.27 -16.56 -6.41
N SER A 181 -3.26 -15.84 -6.91
CA SER A 181 -4.31 -15.34 -6.02
C SER A 181 -5.09 -16.54 -5.50
N MET A 182 -5.34 -16.60 -4.19
CA MET A 182 -6.09 -17.70 -3.59
C MET A 182 -7.45 -17.86 -4.27
N TRP A 183 -8.22 -16.82 -4.37
CA TRP A 183 -9.44 -16.65 -5.15
C TRP A 183 -9.97 -15.21 -5.03
N ASN A 184 -10.79 -14.79 -6.00
CA ASN A 184 -11.43 -13.49 -5.96
C ASN A 184 -12.88 -13.65 -5.52
N GLU A 185 -13.25 -13.13 -4.36
CA GLU A 185 -14.59 -13.24 -3.78
C GLU A 185 -15.68 -12.68 -4.71
N THR A 186 -15.42 -11.54 -5.33
CA THR A 186 -16.38 -10.90 -6.22
C THR A 186 -16.63 -11.73 -7.47
N THR A 187 -15.57 -12.21 -8.12
CA THR A 187 -15.67 -13.07 -9.29
C THR A 187 -16.36 -14.38 -8.96
N ALA A 188 -15.96 -15.05 -7.88
CA ALA A 188 -16.53 -16.33 -7.48
C ALA A 188 -18.03 -16.26 -7.11
N ARG A 189 -18.50 -15.10 -6.65
CA ARG A 189 -19.95 -14.86 -6.45
C ARG A 189 -20.68 -14.64 -7.77
N VAL A 190 -20.05 -13.94 -8.71
CA VAL A 190 -20.66 -13.64 -10.03
C VAL A 190 -20.74 -14.89 -10.90
N ASP A 191 -19.69 -15.70 -10.91
CA ASP A 191 -19.66 -16.95 -11.71
C ASP A 191 -20.38 -18.12 -11.04
N GLY A 192 -20.86 -17.96 -9.79
CA GLY A 192 -21.61 -18.94 -9.05
C GLY A 192 -20.78 -20.05 -8.41
N THR A 193 -19.47 -19.94 -8.36
CA THR A 193 -18.57 -20.90 -7.67
C THR A 193 -18.86 -20.94 -6.17
N ILE A 194 -19.20 -19.79 -5.60
CA ILE A 194 -19.62 -19.68 -4.20
C ILE A 194 -20.97 -18.97 -4.09
N ARG A 195 -21.69 -19.28 -3.03
CA ARG A 195 -22.94 -18.60 -2.67
C ARG A 195 -22.93 -18.17 -1.22
N GLU A 196 -23.36 -16.93 -0.96
CA GLU A 196 -23.60 -16.45 0.40
C GLU A 196 -24.82 -17.12 1.02
N PHE A 197 -24.75 -17.50 2.30
CA PHE A 197 -25.89 -18.05 3.00
C PHE A 197 -27.03 -17.02 3.12
N PRO A 198 -28.30 -17.45 2.99
CA PRO A 198 -29.44 -16.54 3.04
C PRO A 198 -29.46 -15.67 4.30
N SER A 199 -29.98 -14.44 4.17
CA SER A 199 -30.12 -13.46 5.26
C SER A 199 -28.83 -13.14 5.99
N HIS A 200 -27.69 -13.17 5.28
CA HIS A 200 -26.35 -12.94 5.82
C HIS A 200 -25.99 -13.86 7.01
N ARG A 201 -26.61 -15.01 7.10
CA ARG A 201 -26.25 -16.02 8.09
C ARG A 201 -24.88 -16.63 7.75
N THR A 202 -24.24 -17.16 8.76
CA THR A 202 -22.98 -17.89 8.62
C THR A 202 -23.13 -19.29 9.17
N LYS A 203 -22.35 -20.24 8.67
CA LYS A 203 -22.35 -21.62 9.16
C LYS A 203 -20.95 -22.08 9.47
N THR A 204 -20.80 -22.96 10.45
CA THR A 204 -19.58 -23.73 10.67
C THR A 204 -19.64 -24.96 9.79
N PRO A 205 -18.70 -25.14 8.86
CA PRO A 205 -18.64 -26.37 8.04
C PRO A 205 -18.31 -27.60 8.88
N ASN A 206 -18.73 -28.76 8.43
CA ASN A 206 -18.44 -30.02 9.12
C ASN A 206 -17.00 -30.52 8.88
N LYS A 207 -16.32 -30.00 7.87
CA LYS A 207 -14.93 -30.37 7.47
C LYS A 207 -14.16 -29.15 7.00
N TYR A 208 -12.85 -29.14 7.25
CA TYR A 208 -11.96 -28.11 6.72
C TYR A 208 -11.97 -28.04 5.19
N SER A 209 -12.09 -29.15 4.50
CA SER A 209 -12.12 -29.20 3.03
C SER A 209 -13.32 -28.47 2.40
N THR A 210 -14.34 -28.17 3.17
CA THR A 210 -15.52 -27.40 2.73
C THR A 210 -15.54 -25.97 3.27
N LEU A 211 -14.52 -25.59 4.04
CA LEU A 211 -14.40 -24.24 4.59
C LEU A 211 -13.99 -23.26 3.50
N ILE A 212 -14.73 -22.18 3.36
CA ILE A 212 -14.36 -21.04 2.51
C ILE A 212 -13.93 -19.90 3.41
N LEU A 213 -12.64 -19.59 3.36
CA LEU A 213 -12.06 -18.45 4.04
C LEU A 213 -12.18 -17.20 3.17
N ASN A 214 -12.41 -16.04 3.75
CA ASN A 214 -12.36 -14.75 3.08
C ASN A 214 -11.56 -13.75 3.91
N GLY A 215 -11.27 -12.56 3.35
CA GLY A 215 -10.31 -11.61 3.88
C GLY A 215 -10.21 -11.50 5.40
N PRO A 216 -11.30 -11.24 6.15
CA PRO A 216 -11.21 -11.08 7.60
C PRO A 216 -10.82 -12.32 8.41
N HIS A 217 -10.90 -13.52 7.84
CA HIS A 217 -10.36 -14.72 8.50
C HIS A 217 -8.84 -14.71 8.59
N LEU A 218 -8.19 -13.94 7.72
CA LEU A 218 -6.75 -13.98 7.53
C LEU A 218 -6.10 -12.72 8.09
N SER A 219 -4.92 -12.87 8.64
CA SER A 219 -4.01 -11.78 8.96
C SER A 219 -2.59 -12.21 8.68
N VAL A 220 -1.66 -11.28 8.61
CA VAL A 220 -0.25 -11.58 8.46
C VAL A 220 0.20 -12.55 9.56
N GLY A 221 0.66 -13.74 9.17
CA GLY A 221 1.13 -14.77 10.09
C GLY A 221 0.05 -15.58 10.82
N SER A 222 -1.25 -15.30 10.59
CA SER A 222 -2.33 -16.08 11.20
C SER A 222 -3.46 -16.37 10.21
N PRO A 223 -3.67 -17.64 9.81
CA PRO A 223 -4.75 -18.04 8.91
C PRO A 223 -6.13 -18.06 9.57
N LEU A 224 -6.20 -17.98 10.90
CA LEU A 224 -7.46 -17.99 11.66
C LEU A 224 -7.54 -16.76 12.58
N PHE A 225 -7.47 -15.56 11.98
CA PHE A 225 -7.45 -14.31 12.75
C PHE A 225 -8.82 -13.95 13.34
N LYS A 226 -9.88 -14.08 12.55
CA LYS A 226 -11.26 -13.78 12.96
C LYS A 226 -12.23 -14.82 12.44
N THR A 227 -13.38 -14.91 13.11
CA THR A 227 -14.55 -15.68 12.67
C THR A 227 -15.79 -14.78 12.61
N PRO A 228 -16.67 -14.91 11.61
CA PRO A 228 -17.89 -14.09 11.58
C PRO A 228 -18.89 -14.52 12.66
N PHE A 229 -19.64 -13.56 13.18
CA PHE A 229 -20.82 -13.87 14.01
C PHE A 229 -21.86 -14.66 13.22
N VAL A 230 -22.82 -15.25 13.92
CA VAL A 230 -23.94 -16.03 13.32
C VAL A 230 -24.66 -15.26 12.21
N LYS A 231 -24.75 -13.93 12.33
CA LYS A 231 -25.24 -13.01 11.31
C LYS A 231 -24.14 -11.99 11.01
N CYS A 232 -23.68 -11.94 9.76
CA CYS A 232 -22.55 -11.13 9.35
C CYS A 232 -22.85 -10.39 8.05
N SER A 233 -23.43 -9.20 8.15
CA SER A 233 -23.74 -8.31 7.02
C SER A 233 -22.65 -7.28 6.73
N THR A 234 -21.72 -7.04 7.68
CA THR A 234 -20.68 -6.03 7.57
C THR A 234 -19.35 -6.54 8.11
N ASN A 235 -18.26 -5.86 7.78
CA ASN A 235 -16.92 -6.18 8.31
C ASN A 235 -16.79 -5.95 9.83
N LYS A 236 -17.74 -5.26 10.45
CA LYS A 236 -17.79 -5.09 11.92
C LYS A 236 -18.35 -6.32 12.64
N ALA A 237 -19.00 -7.23 11.91
CA ALA A 237 -19.63 -8.43 12.48
C ALA A 237 -18.67 -9.64 12.50
N TRP A 238 -17.42 -9.40 12.97
CA TRP A 238 -16.38 -10.41 13.12
C TRP A 238 -15.78 -10.36 14.52
N ALA A 239 -15.59 -11.54 15.12
CA ALA A 239 -14.91 -11.68 16.40
C ALA A 239 -13.45 -12.15 16.19
N PRO A 240 -12.47 -11.64 16.95
CA PRO A 240 -11.14 -12.23 17.00
C PRO A 240 -11.21 -13.66 17.52
N ILE A 241 -10.29 -14.51 17.07
CA ILE A 241 -10.11 -15.88 17.55
C ILE A 241 -8.91 -15.85 18.49
N ASP A 242 -9.10 -16.36 19.72
CA ASP A 242 -8.01 -16.60 20.64
C ASP A 242 -7.35 -17.94 20.28
N LEU A 243 -6.19 -17.89 19.65
CA LEU A 243 -5.48 -19.06 19.15
C LEU A 243 -4.91 -19.91 20.29
N GLU A 244 -4.76 -19.36 21.51
CA GLU A 244 -4.30 -20.12 22.68
C GLU A 244 -5.42 -20.91 23.35
N ALA A 245 -6.68 -20.52 23.11
CA ALA A 245 -7.86 -21.11 23.74
C ALA A 245 -8.72 -21.96 22.79
N ILE A 246 -8.37 -22.11 21.51
CA ILE A 246 -9.15 -22.91 20.56
C ILE A 246 -8.89 -24.41 20.75
N PRO A 247 -9.93 -25.26 20.61
CA PRO A 247 -9.74 -26.71 20.60
C PRO A 247 -9.11 -27.20 19.26
N ASP A 248 -8.45 -28.35 19.29
CA ASP A 248 -7.76 -28.94 18.12
C ASP A 248 -8.68 -29.14 16.89
N ASN A 249 -9.95 -29.34 17.11
CA ASN A 249 -10.95 -29.55 16.07
C ASN A 249 -11.74 -28.30 15.71
N PHE A 250 -11.25 -27.09 16.08
CA PHE A 250 -11.91 -25.85 15.82
C PHE A 250 -12.02 -25.55 14.33
N ILE A 251 -13.22 -25.33 13.82
CA ILE A 251 -13.48 -24.85 12.46
C ILE A 251 -14.20 -23.49 12.56
N PRO A 252 -13.67 -22.42 11.97
CA PRO A 252 -14.33 -21.12 11.99
C PRO A 252 -15.62 -21.15 11.17
N ARG A 253 -16.50 -20.20 11.42
CA ARG A 253 -17.70 -20.01 10.63
C ARG A 253 -17.32 -19.47 9.24
N SER A 254 -18.11 -19.81 8.20
CA SER A 254 -17.99 -19.24 6.87
C SER A 254 -19.24 -18.45 6.50
N LYS A 255 -19.08 -17.39 5.71
CA LYS A 255 -20.17 -16.64 5.06
C LYS A 255 -20.69 -17.34 3.82
N TYR A 256 -19.88 -18.24 3.25
CA TYR A 256 -20.11 -18.83 1.94
C TYR A 256 -20.17 -20.35 2.01
N GLU A 257 -20.92 -20.92 1.08
CA GLU A 257 -20.86 -22.31 0.72
C GLU A 257 -20.42 -22.45 -0.72
N ARG A 258 -19.78 -23.56 -1.05
CA ARG A 258 -19.44 -23.91 -2.44
C ARG A 258 -20.76 -24.19 -3.18
N HIS A 259 -20.88 -23.62 -4.39
CA HIS A 259 -22.03 -23.80 -5.25
C HIS A 259 -21.50 -24.02 -6.67
N GLY A 260 -22.01 -25.07 -7.38
CA GLY A 260 -21.50 -25.44 -8.70
C GLY A 260 -20.69 -26.74 -8.70
N ALA A 261 -20.55 -27.36 -9.86
CA ALA A 261 -19.82 -28.61 -10.05
C ALA A 261 -18.35 -28.48 -9.67
N GLU A 262 -17.79 -29.52 -9.08
CA GLU A 262 -16.37 -29.63 -8.79
C GLU A 262 -15.54 -29.28 -10.04
N SER A 263 -14.78 -28.18 -9.98
CA SER A 263 -13.78 -27.92 -11.01
C SER A 263 -12.71 -29.01 -10.89
N PRO A 264 -12.42 -29.77 -11.96
CA PRO A 264 -11.35 -30.77 -11.93
C PRO A 264 -10.01 -30.02 -11.92
N GLY A 265 -9.36 -29.92 -10.77
CA GLY A 265 -8.03 -29.28 -10.74
C GLY A 265 -7.38 -28.98 -9.41
N CYS A 266 -8.00 -29.19 -8.27
CA CYS A 266 -7.29 -29.17 -6.98
C CYS A 266 -7.12 -30.60 -6.48
N ARG A 267 -6.06 -31.29 -6.92
CA ARG A 267 -5.56 -32.48 -6.23
C ARG A 267 -4.67 -32.02 -5.07
N SER A 268 -4.92 -32.61 -3.93
CA SER A 268 -4.18 -32.52 -2.66
C SER A 268 -2.69 -32.69 -2.82
#